data_8250c1676fb36ef055303d2ee64c99da
#
_entry.id   8250c1676fb36ef055303d2ee64c99da
#
_cell.length_a   1.000
_cell.length_b   1.000
_cell.length_c   1.000
_cell.angle_alpha   90.00
_cell.angle_beta   90.00
_cell.angle_gamma   90.00
#
_symmetry.space_group_name_H-M   'P 1'
#
loop_
_entity.id
_entity.type
_entity.pdbx_description
1 polymer ?
#
loop_
_entity_poly.entity_id
_entity_poly.type
_entity_poly.pdbx_seq_one_letter_code
_entity_poly.pdbx_strand_id
1 'polypeptide(L)'
;MKSVLLALCLLLACAAAATARDDKKKARPDFSGTWELDRSKSDFGLFRDRPLSRADATLVIAHRDPELKITRTLKLNGQQEVKEFNYYTDERDETNPATVGAGEVKSKTKWEGERVAAHAKMSWPGQGGGPAVELDVTQKWQVSSDGKTLTNTTVITSQMGANEIKLVYRRAP
;
A
#
# COMPACT_ATOMS: atom_id res chain seq x y z
N MET A 1 -39.96 7.29 76.87
CA MET A 1 -40.58 7.84 75.74
C MET A 1 -39.50 8.59 74.94
N LYS A 2 -38.75 7.92 74.08
CA LYS A 2 -37.84 8.54 73.12
C LYS A 2 -37.70 7.58 71.93
N SER A 3 -38.36 7.95 70.83
CA SER A 3 -38.33 7.22 69.58
C SER A 3 -36.97 7.43 68.87
N VAL A 4 -36.29 6.36 68.55
CA VAL A 4 -35.09 6.38 67.74
C VAL A 4 -35.47 5.93 66.37
N LEU A 5 -35.48 6.88 65.39
CA LEU A 5 -35.63 6.61 63.99
C LEU A 5 -34.28 6.09 63.44
N LEU A 6 -34.28 4.85 63.00
CA LEU A 6 -33.15 4.25 62.27
C LEU A 6 -33.26 4.59 60.78
N ALA A 7 -32.42 5.50 60.29
CA ALA A 7 -32.34 5.83 58.88
C ALA A 7 -31.45 4.78 58.17
N LEU A 8 -32.05 3.93 57.33
CA LEU A 8 -31.36 2.94 56.51
C LEU A 8 -30.91 3.59 55.22
N CYS A 9 -29.64 4.00 55.12
CA CYS A 9 -29.02 4.45 53.87
C CYS A 9 -28.74 3.25 52.97
N LEU A 10 -29.56 3.07 51.94
CA LEU A 10 -29.30 2.12 50.86
C LEU A 10 -28.26 2.72 49.92
N LEU A 11 -27.02 2.27 50.01
CA LEU A 11 -25.93 2.54 49.07
C LEU A 11 -26.16 1.69 47.80
N LEU A 12 -26.76 2.30 46.76
CA LEU A 12 -26.74 1.70 45.39
C LEU A 12 -25.31 1.82 44.82
N ALA A 13 -24.57 0.74 44.88
CA ALA A 13 -23.31 0.61 44.11
C ALA A 13 -23.67 0.37 42.67
N CYS A 14 -23.66 1.43 41.83
CA CYS A 14 -23.65 1.31 40.36
C CYS A 14 -22.31 0.71 39.95
N ALA A 15 -22.27 -0.61 39.75
CA ALA A 15 -21.19 -1.28 39.06
C ALA A 15 -21.28 -0.87 37.56
N ALA A 16 -20.53 0.15 37.16
CA ALA A 16 -20.28 0.44 35.78
C ALA A 16 -19.40 -0.70 35.20
N ALA A 17 -20.05 -1.67 34.56
CA ALA A 17 -19.37 -2.65 33.74
C ALA A 17 -18.72 -1.89 32.60
N ALA A 18 -17.44 -1.54 32.76
CA ALA A 18 -16.60 -1.09 31.67
C ALA A 18 -16.47 -2.28 30.70
N THR A 19 -17.28 -2.30 29.63
CA THR A 19 -17.06 -3.18 28.50
C THR A 19 -15.73 -2.77 27.89
N ALA A 20 -14.64 -3.42 28.30
CA ALA A 20 -13.39 -3.38 27.57
C ALA A 20 -13.72 -3.87 26.16
N ARG A 21 -13.82 -2.93 25.21
CA ARG A 21 -13.76 -3.29 23.80
C ARG A 21 -12.40 -3.93 23.60
N ASP A 22 -12.41 -5.24 23.44
CA ASP A 22 -11.26 -6.01 22.98
C ASP A 22 -11.06 -5.59 21.51
N ASP A 23 -10.35 -4.49 21.30
CA ASP A 23 -9.85 -4.09 20.00
C ASP A 23 -8.80 -5.14 19.59
N LYS A 24 -9.30 -6.33 19.19
CA LYS A 24 -8.49 -7.32 18.50
C LYS A 24 -7.91 -6.61 17.30
N LYS A 25 -6.68 -6.10 17.45
CA LYS A 25 -5.91 -5.51 16.36
C LYS A 25 -5.94 -6.52 15.23
N LYS A 26 -6.75 -6.24 14.19
CA LYS A 26 -6.93 -7.13 13.07
C LYS A 26 -5.55 -7.47 12.51
N ALA A 27 -5.26 -8.76 12.35
CA ALA A 27 -3.97 -9.19 11.86
C ALA A 27 -3.70 -8.55 10.51
N ARG A 28 -2.52 -7.95 10.36
CA ARG A 28 -2.10 -7.35 9.09
C ARG A 28 -2.04 -8.42 8.01
N PRO A 29 -2.51 -8.14 6.79
CA PRO A 29 -2.47 -9.11 5.70
C PRO A 29 -1.02 -9.45 5.33
N ASP A 30 -0.78 -10.71 4.97
CA ASP A 30 0.49 -11.17 4.43
C ASP A 30 0.48 -11.00 2.90
N PHE A 31 1.46 -10.26 2.39
CA PHE A 31 1.65 -10.02 0.96
C PHE A 31 2.52 -11.08 0.28
N SER A 32 3.17 -11.96 1.06
CA SER A 32 4.12 -12.95 0.54
C SER A 32 3.51 -13.85 -0.53
N GLY A 33 4.32 -14.21 -1.50
CA GLY A 33 3.97 -15.13 -2.57
C GLY A 33 4.31 -14.62 -3.95
N THR A 34 3.90 -15.38 -4.96
CA THR A 34 4.06 -15.03 -6.37
C THR A 34 2.73 -14.52 -6.92
N TRP A 35 2.80 -13.41 -7.65
CA TRP A 35 1.64 -12.71 -8.16
C TRP A 35 1.81 -12.42 -9.65
N GLU A 36 0.82 -12.76 -10.45
CA GLU A 36 0.81 -12.54 -11.90
C GLU A 36 -0.17 -11.45 -12.27
N LEU A 37 0.23 -10.53 -13.16
CA LEU A 37 -0.60 -9.42 -13.59
C LEU A 37 -1.85 -9.93 -14.35
N ASP A 38 -3.03 -9.52 -13.88
CA ASP A 38 -4.29 -9.68 -14.57
C ASP A 38 -4.61 -8.38 -15.34
N ARG A 39 -4.21 -8.34 -16.62
CA ARG A 39 -4.43 -7.14 -17.46
C ARG A 39 -5.90 -6.82 -17.65
N SER A 40 -6.76 -7.84 -17.69
CA SER A 40 -8.19 -7.65 -17.94
C SER A 40 -8.88 -6.88 -16.81
N LYS A 41 -8.30 -6.91 -15.61
CA LYS A 41 -8.79 -6.21 -14.41
C LYS A 41 -7.98 -4.98 -14.05
N SER A 42 -6.92 -4.68 -14.83
CA SER A 42 -6.01 -3.56 -14.58
C SER A 42 -6.38 -2.33 -15.39
N ASP A 43 -6.23 -1.16 -14.78
CA ASP A 43 -6.30 0.13 -15.47
C ASP A 43 -4.93 0.79 -15.45
N PHE A 44 -4.37 1.02 -16.63
CA PHE A 44 -3.04 1.59 -16.81
C PHE A 44 -3.06 3.12 -16.89
N GLY A 45 -4.23 3.76 -16.80
CA GLY A 45 -4.38 5.20 -16.88
C GLY A 45 -3.67 5.78 -18.11
N LEU A 46 -2.83 6.79 -17.93
CA LEU A 46 -2.02 7.41 -18.98
C LEU A 46 -0.94 6.49 -19.58
N PHE A 47 -0.64 5.36 -18.95
CA PHE A 47 0.37 4.41 -19.45
C PHE A 47 -0.23 3.29 -20.30
N ARG A 48 -1.49 3.41 -20.71
CA ARG A 48 -2.22 2.42 -21.51
C ARG A 48 -1.48 2.00 -22.80
N ASP A 49 -0.79 2.93 -23.44
CA ASP A 49 -0.07 2.70 -24.70
C ASP A 49 1.44 2.52 -24.50
N ARG A 50 1.91 2.43 -23.26
CA ARG A 50 3.32 2.27 -22.93
C ARG A 50 3.71 0.79 -22.84
N PRO A 51 5.01 0.45 -22.96
CA PRO A 51 5.48 -0.94 -22.86
C PRO A 51 4.98 -1.70 -21.62
N LEU A 52 4.87 -1.02 -20.47
CA LEU A 52 4.38 -1.61 -19.23
C LEU A 52 2.98 -2.24 -19.36
N SER A 53 2.07 -1.61 -20.12
CA SER A 53 0.71 -2.14 -20.34
C SER A 53 0.66 -3.39 -21.20
N ARG A 54 1.72 -3.66 -21.96
CA ARG A 54 1.84 -4.81 -22.87
C ARG A 54 2.70 -5.93 -22.29
N ALA A 55 3.53 -5.63 -21.30
CA ALA A 55 4.45 -6.60 -20.69
C ALA A 55 3.70 -7.58 -19.78
N ASP A 56 4.12 -8.84 -19.76
CA ASP A 56 3.76 -9.76 -18.69
C ASP A 56 4.53 -9.36 -17.44
N ALA A 57 3.83 -9.19 -16.34
CA ALA A 57 4.44 -8.80 -15.09
C ALA A 57 4.21 -9.86 -14.02
N THR A 58 5.28 -10.26 -13.35
CA THR A 58 5.25 -11.14 -12.20
C THR A 58 5.90 -10.43 -11.03
N LEU A 59 5.27 -10.51 -9.84
CA LEU A 59 5.87 -10.07 -8.59
C LEU A 59 6.14 -11.29 -7.72
N VAL A 60 7.35 -11.37 -7.16
CA VAL A 60 7.67 -12.27 -6.05
C VAL A 60 7.82 -11.38 -4.83
N ILE A 61 6.97 -11.59 -3.83
CA ILE A 61 6.95 -10.78 -2.62
C ILE A 61 7.38 -11.63 -1.44
N ALA A 62 8.36 -11.14 -0.69
CA ALA A 62 8.73 -11.61 0.64
C ALA A 62 8.35 -10.53 1.65
N HIS A 63 7.40 -10.83 2.53
CA HIS A 63 6.90 -9.93 3.54
C HIS A 63 7.19 -10.46 4.94
N ARG A 64 7.96 -9.70 5.70
CA ARG A 64 8.21 -9.90 7.14
C ARG A 64 8.22 -8.53 7.80
N ASP A 65 7.08 -8.09 8.27
CA ASP A 65 6.93 -6.76 8.87
C ASP A 65 8.09 -6.40 9.82
N PRO A 66 8.77 -5.24 9.67
CA PRO A 66 8.44 -4.14 8.77
C PRO A 66 8.94 -4.27 7.31
N GLU A 67 9.61 -5.35 6.93
CA GLU A 67 10.24 -5.50 5.61
C GLU A 67 9.24 -6.05 4.59
N LEU A 68 9.15 -5.38 3.43
CA LEU A 68 8.39 -5.80 2.25
C LEU A 68 9.31 -5.75 1.04
N LYS A 69 9.88 -6.88 0.67
CA LYS A 69 10.73 -7.03 -0.53
C LYS A 69 9.90 -7.49 -1.71
N ILE A 70 9.97 -6.78 -2.83
CA ILE A 70 9.27 -7.10 -4.07
C ILE A 70 10.28 -7.25 -5.19
N THR A 71 10.36 -8.45 -5.79
CA THR A 71 11.07 -8.67 -7.03
C THR A 71 10.07 -8.66 -8.18
N ARG A 72 10.16 -7.65 -9.05
CA ARG A 72 9.30 -7.53 -10.23
C ARG A 72 10.04 -8.00 -11.47
N THR A 73 9.44 -8.92 -12.21
CA THR A 73 9.89 -9.35 -13.54
C THR A 73 8.89 -8.85 -14.58
N LEU A 74 9.37 -8.09 -15.55
CA LEU A 74 8.61 -7.70 -16.75
C LEU A 74 9.15 -8.47 -17.95
N LYS A 75 8.26 -9.05 -18.77
CA LYS A 75 8.59 -9.72 -20.02
C LYS A 75 7.84 -9.08 -21.18
N LEU A 76 8.57 -8.60 -22.19
CA LEU A 76 8.01 -7.99 -23.37
C LEU A 76 8.87 -8.34 -24.59
N ASN A 77 8.27 -8.89 -25.67
CA ASN A 77 8.94 -9.22 -26.92
C ASN A 77 10.23 -10.06 -26.73
N GLY A 78 10.18 -11.04 -25.83
CA GLY A 78 11.34 -11.91 -25.52
C GLY A 78 12.42 -11.27 -24.64
N GLN A 79 12.30 -9.97 -24.33
CA GLN A 79 13.19 -9.31 -23.37
C GLN A 79 12.62 -9.40 -21.96
N GLN A 80 13.52 -9.46 -20.97
CA GLN A 80 13.16 -9.50 -19.56
C GLN A 80 13.87 -8.38 -18.80
N GLU A 81 13.11 -7.64 -17.98
CA GLU A 81 13.64 -6.70 -17.00
C GLU A 81 13.28 -7.21 -15.60
N VAL A 82 14.27 -7.22 -14.70
CA VAL A 82 14.05 -7.55 -13.28
C VAL A 82 14.44 -6.35 -12.44
N LYS A 83 13.54 -5.94 -11.52
CA LYS A 83 13.83 -4.90 -10.52
C LYS A 83 13.45 -5.39 -9.13
N GLU A 84 14.28 -5.06 -8.15
CA GLU A 84 14.02 -5.31 -6.74
C GLU A 84 13.66 -4.00 -6.04
N PHE A 85 12.61 -4.06 -5.20
CA PHE A 85 12.13 -2.97 -4.38
C PHE A 85 12.14 -3.42 -2.92
N ASN A 86 12.68 -2.58 -2.06
CA ASN A 86 12.71 -2.82 -0.62
C ASN A 86 11.96 -1.70 0.09
N TYR A 87 10.82 -2.03 0.68
CA TYR A 87 9.96 -1.12 1.41
C TYR A 87 9.97 -1.46 2.89
N TYR A 88 9.81 -0.45 3.75
CA TYR A 88 9.82 -0.61 5.20
C TYR A 88 8.61 0.07 5.82
N THR A 89 7.68 -0.69 6.37
CA THR A 89 6.38 -0.22 6.86
C THR A 89 6.46 0.59 8.16
N ASP A 90 7.65 0.89 8.65
CA ASP A 90 7.94 1.69 9.84
C ASP A 90 8.34 3.15 9.55
N GLU A 91 8.05 3.63 8.33
CA GLU A 91 8.28 5.02 7.88
C GLU A 91 9.76 5.45 7.82
N ARG A 92 10.72 4.51 7.85
CA ARG A 92 12.12 4.87 7.60
C ARG A 92 12.33 5.33 6.16
N ASP A 93 13.38 6.10 5.93
CA ASP A 93 13.79 6.48 4.58
C ASP A 93 14.25 5.24 3.80
N GLU A 94 13.80 5.12 2.57
CA GLU A 94 14.15 4.04 1.66
C GLU A 94 14.43 4.58 0.25
N THR A 95 15.27 3.88 -0.49
CA THR A 95 15.60 4.21 -1.88
C THR A 95 15.37 2.98 -2.73
N ASN A 96 14.56 3.13 -3.76
CA ASN A 96 14.17 2.06 -4.68
C ASN A 96 14.43 2.48 -6.13
N PRO A 97 14.64 1.54 -7.06
CA PRO A 97 14.71 1.89 -8.48
C PRO A 97 13.38 2.51 -8.94
N ALA A 98 13.44 3.42 -9.89
CA ALA A 98 12.23 3.96 -10.52
C ALA A 98 11.39 2.84 -11.13
N THR A 99 10.07 2.89 -10.93
CA THR A 99 9.14 1.89 -11.45
C THR A 99 9.19 1.79 -12.97
N VAL A 100 9.39 2.92 -13.65
CA VAL A 100 9.55 3.00 -15.11
C VAL A 100 10.81 3.79 -15.42
N GLY A 101 11.60 3.31 -16.38
CA GLY A 101 12.85 3.95 -16.80
C GLY A 101 14.01 3.70 -15.84
N ALA A 102 15.01 4.55 -15.92
CA ALA A 102 16.20 4.54 -15.07
C ALA A 102 16.06 5.52 -13.91
N GLY A 103 16.93 5.37 -12.90
CA GLY A 103 16.99 6.25 -11.75
C GLY A 103 16.46 5.61 -10.47
N GLU A 104 16.48 6.38 -9.40
CA GLU A 104 16.08 5.99 -8.06
C GLU A 104 15.00 6.92 -7.52
N VAL A 105 14.19 6.38 -6.64
CA VAL A 105 13.10 7.09 -5.95
C VAL A 105 13.28 6.91 -4.46
N LYS A 106 13.32 8.02 -3.73
CA LYS A 106 13.28 8.04 -2.27
C LYS A 106 11.84 8.06 -1.81
N SER A 107 11.49 7.19 -0.88
CA SER A 107 10.15 7.08 -0.34
C SER A 107 10.14 6.78 1.15
N LYS A 108 8.95 6.83 1.73
CA LYS A 108 8.63 6.30 3.06
C LYS A 108 7.40 5.45 2.94
N THR A 109 7.43 4.30 3.60
CA THR A 109 6.33 3.35 3.55
C THR A 109 5.74 3.12 4.93
N LYS A 110 4.42 3.03 4.99
CA LYS A 110 3.66 2.78 6.22
C LYS A 110 2.44 1.91 5.99
N TRP A 111 1.89 1.42 7.09
CA TRP A 111 0.56 0.84 7.10
C TRP A 111 -0.52 1.92 7.13
N GLU A 112 -1.51 1.79 6.26
CA GLU A 112 -2.77 2.53 6.27
C GLU A 112 -3.94 1.54 6.42
N GLY A 113 -4.26 1.17 7.66
CA GLY A 113 -5.20 0.08 7.93
C GLY A 113 -4.65 -1.27 7.47
N GLU A 114 -5.32 -1.91 6.51
CA GLU A 114 -4.91 -3.19 5.91
C GLU A 114 -4.08 -3.01 4.62
N ARG A 115 -3.68 -1.79 4.29
CA ARG A 115 -2.90 -1.46 3.10
C ARG A 115 -1.50 -1.04 3.50
N VAL A 116 -0.55 -1.33 2.63
CA VAL A 116 0.79 -0.72 2.69
C VAL A 116 0.79 0.45 1.71
N ALA A 117 1.23 1.62 2.16
CA ALA A 117 1.31 2.83 1.34
C ALA A 117 2.74 3.38 1.34
N ALA A 118 3.34 3.54 0.15
CA ALA A 118 4.60 4.23 -0.06
C ALA A 118 4.32 5.63 -0.63
N HIS A 119 4.98 6.63 -0.06
CA HIS A 119 4.88 8.03 -0.47
C HIS A 119 6.25 8.54 -0.92
N ALA A 120 6.30 9.10 -2.12
CA ALA A 120 7.50 9.65 -2.73
C ALA A 120 7.23 11.03 -3.32
N LYS A 121 8.26 11.89 -3.28
CA LYS A 121 8.32 13.11 -4.09
C LYS A 121 9.38 12.92 -5.15
N MET A 122 9.05 13.27 -6.38
CA MET A 122 9.93 13.13 -7.54
C MET A 122 9.95 14.42 -8.33
N SER A 123 11.09 14.71 -8.93
CA SER A 123 11.19 15.77 -9.92
C SER A 123 11.35 15.13 -11.30
N TRP A 124 10.43 15.45 -12.22
CA TRP A 124 10.47 14.94 -13.57
C TRP A 124 10.98 16.01 -14.53
N PRO A 125 11.99 15.74 -15.38
CA PRO A 125 12.49 16.73 -16.34
C PRO A 125 11.36 17.25 -17.23
N GLY A 126 11.27 18.56 -17.37
CA GLY A 126 10.31 19.18 -18.28
C GLY A 126 10.57 18.80 -19.74
N GLN A 127 9.52 18.68 -20.52
CA GLN A 127 9.65 18.42 -21.97
C GLN A 127 10.29 19.61 -22.67
N GLY A 128 11.18 19.32 -23.65
CA GLY A 128 11.80 20.35 -24.47
C GLY A 128 12.73 21.32 -23.72
N GLY A 129 13.30 20.88 -22.57
CA GLY A 129 14.16 21.73 -21.75
C GLY A 129 13.41 22.72 -20.85
N GLY A 130 12.09 22.53 -20.69
CA GLY A 130 11.28 23.28 -19.74
C GLY A 130 11.63 23.00 -18.29
N PRO A 131 11.03 23.75 -17.33
CA PRO A 131 11.26 23.53 -15.90
C PRO A 131 10.84 22.13 -15.49
N ALA A 132 11.54 21.58 -14.51
CA ALA A 132 11.19 20.29 -13.92
C ALA A 132 9.79 20.35 -13.28
N VAL A 133 9.06 19.25 -13.40
CA VAL A 133 7.72 19.09 -12.80
C VAL A 133 7.84 18.28 -11.53
N GLU A 134 7.39 18.85 -10.43
CA GLU A 134 7.31 18.12 -9.17
C GLU A 134 6.10 17.19 -9.16
N LEU A 135 6.32 15.95 -8.75
CA LEU A 135 5.33 14.89 -8.66
C LEU A 135 5.25 14.38 -7.24
N ASP A 136 4.04 14.30 -6.70
CA ASP A 136 3.73 13.52 -5.51
C ASP A 136 3.20 12.15 -5.96
N VAL A 137 3.88 11.08 -5.55
CA VAL A 137 3.54 9.71 -5.92
C VAL A 137 3.13 8.96 -4.66
N THR A 138 1.92 8.43 -4.66
CA THR A 138 1.44 7.52 -3.62
C THR A 138 1.17 6.17 -4.25
N GLN A 139 1.82 5.13 -3.74
CA GLN A 139 1.63 3.76 -4.20
C GLN A 139 1.07 2.91 -3.06
N LYS A 140 -0.08 2.25 -3.28
CA LYS A 140 -0.78 1.46 -2.26
C LYS A 140 -0.92 0.01 -2.70
N TRP A 141 -0.60 -0.91 -1.81
CA TRP A 141 -0.81 -2.35 -1.99
C TRP A 141 -1.88 -2.86 -1.05
N GLN A 142 -2.77 -3.69 -1.56
CA GLN A 142 -3.83 -4.33 -0.80
C GLN A 142 -4.03 -5.76 -1.27
N VAL A 143 -4.07 -6.70 -0.34
CA VAL A 143 -4.47 -8.08 -0.58
C VAL A 143 -5.97 -8.21 -0.28
N SER A 144 -6.70 -8.92 -1.13
CA SER A 144 -8.12 -9.24 -0.90
C SER A 144 -8.29 -10.15 0.33
N SER A 145 -9.47 -10.13 0.94
CA SER A 145 -9.76 -10.92 2.14
C SER A 145 -9.63 -12.43 1.93
N ASP A 146 -9.79 -12.91 0.70
CA ASP A 146 -9.60 -14.33 0.32
C ASP A 146 -8.13 -14.67 0.00
N GLY A 147 -7.22 -13.68 0.05
CA GLY A 147 -5.79 -13.84 -0.22
C GLY A 147 -5.43 -14.11 -1.67
N LYS A 148 -6.37 -14.02 -2.62
CA LYS A 148 -6.18 -14.45 -4.02
C LYS A 148 -5.84 -13.30 -4.97
N THR A 149 -6.13 -12.06 -4.57
CA THR A 149 -5.92 -10.87 -5.40
C THR A 149 -5.05 -9.86 -4.67
N LEU A 150 -4.03 -9.34 -5.37
CA LEU A 150 -3.24 -8.20 -4.93
C LEU A 150 -3.58 -7.03 -5.84
N THR A 151 -3.94 -5.90 -5.26
CA THR A 151 -4.15 -4.64 -5.98
C THR A 151 -3.03 -3.67 -5.64
N ASN A 152 -2.39 -3.10 -6.67
CA ASN A 152 -1.47 -2.00 -6.55
C ASN A 152 -2.09 -0.77 -7.21
N THR A 153 -2.37 0.27 -6.42
CA THR A 153 -2.89 1.54 -6.91
C THR A 153 -1.79 2.59 -6.77
N THR A 154 -1.44 3.23 -7.87
CA THR A 154 -0.47 4.34 -7.89
C THR A 154 -1.18 5.62 -8.31
N VAL A 155 -1.15 6.63 -7.46
CA VAL A 155 -1.64 7.98 -7.75
C VAL A 155 -0.44 8.89 -7.94
N ILE A 156 -0.40 9.56 -9.08
CA ILE A 156 0.65 10.54 -9.43
C ILE A 156 -0.04 11.90 -9.50
N THR A 157 0.33 12.80 -8.61
CA THR A 157 -0.24 14.16 -8.55
C THR A 157 0.82 15.17 -8.98
N SER A 158 0.42 16.12 -9.81
CA SER A 158 1.21 17.25 -10.26
C SER A 158 0.37 18.52 -10.25
N GLN A 159 0.97 19.64 -10.63
CA GLN A 159 0.22 20.90 -10.85
C GLN A 159 -0.86 20.79 -11.96
N MET A 160 -0.73 19.80 -12.85
CA MET A 160 -1.67 19.56 -13.97
C MET A 160 -2.84 18.63 -13.58
N GLY A 161 -2.85 18.13 -12.33
CA GLY A 161 -3.88 17.21 -11.83
C GLY A 161 -3.30 15.88 -11.35
N ALA A 162 -4.21 14.93 -11.08
CA ALA A 162 -3.86 13.60 -10.61
C ALA A 162 -4.19 12.53 -11.64
N ASN A 163 -3.34 11.52 -11.71
CA ASN A 163 -3.53 10.33 -12.55
C ASN A 163 -3.45 9.09 -11.67
N GLU A 164 -4.35 8.16 -11.89
CA GLU A 164 -4.38 6.88 -11.19
C GLU A 164 -4.05 5.73 -12.15
N ILE A 165 -3.27 4.79 -11.64
CA ILE A 165 -2.95 3.50 -12.27
C ILE A 165 -3.36 2.43 -11.28
N LYS A 166 -4.15 1.46 -11.71
CA LYS A 166 -4.58 0.34 -10.87
C LYS A 166 -4.15 -0.96 -11.52
N LEU A 167 -3.18 -1.63 -10.92
CA LEU A 167 -2.73 -2.94 -11.37
C LEU A 167 -3.30 -4.01 -10.45
N VAL A 168 -3.91 -5.02 -11.05
CA VAL A 168 -4.51 -6.15 -10.36
C VAL A 168 -3.69 -7.39 -10.68
N TYR A 169 -3.31 -8.12 -9.65
CA TYR A 169 -2.56 -9.36 -9.78
C TYR A 169 -3.35 -10.50 -9.16
N ARG A 170 -3.24 -11.69 -9.74
CA ARG A 170 -3.73 -12.93 -9.15
C ARG A 170 -2.58 -13.69 -8.50
N ARG A 171 -2.85 -14.37 -7.42
CA ARG A 171 -1.86 -15.25 -6.80
C ARG A 171 -1.56 -16.42 -7.76
N ALA A 172 -0.28 -16.68 -8.02
CA ALA A 172 0.13 -17.87 -8.75
C ALA A 172 -0.16 -19.13 -7.93
N PRO A 173 -0.44 -20.26 -8.57
CA PRO A 173 -0.67 -21.55 -7.91
C PRO A 173 0.49 -21.98 -7.02
#